data_12adadb13007449ca70946213b17f523
#
_entry.id   12adadb13007449ca70946213b17f523
#
_cell.length_a   1.000
_cell.length_b   1.000
_cell.length_c   1.000
_cell.angle_alpha   90.00
_cell.angle_beta   90.00
_cell.angle_gamma   90.00
#
_symmetry.space_group_name_H-M   'P 1'
#
loop_
_entity.id
_entity.type
_entity.pdbx_description
1 polymer ?
#
loop_
_entity_poly.entity_id
_entity_poly.type
_entity_poly.pdbx_seq_one_letter_code
_entity_poly.pdbx_strand_id
1 'polypeptide(L)'
;MKKVALYFGSFNPIHVGHLALANYLCEYGEVDELWFVVSPRNPFKQQTDLMDDDFRLQLVRLAIKDYPKFKACDVEFSMPRPSYTYHTLQKLRELYPQFEFLLLMGADNWPNLKNWYHGDEIMAQNQIVVYPRPGYGIDMTELPENVHFVDAPQFDISSSFIRKSLKEGKDMRFFLPSSIWPSFYKN
;
A
#
# COMPACT_ATOMS: atom_id res chain seq x y z
N MET A 1 -7.25 4.92 -20.97
CA MET A 1 -6.38 5.65 -20.03
C MET A 1 -5.44 4.64 -19.40
N LYS A 2 -4.26 5.07 -18.93
CA LYS A 2 -3.33 4.21 -18.20
C LYS A 2 -3.90 3.88 -16.83
N LYS A 3 -3.98 2.59 -16.49
CA LYS A 3 -4.51 2.10 -15.22
C LYS A 3 -3.43 2.09 -14.14
N VAL A 4 -3.66 2.78 -13.04
CA VAL A 4 -2.71 2.93 -11.94
C VAL A 4 -3.33 2.40 -10.64
N ALA A 5 -2.78 1.33 -10.10
CA ALA A 5 -3.18 0.85 -8.77
C ALA A 5 -2.54 1.69 -7.67
N LEU A 6 -3.34 2.15 -6.73
CA LEU A 6 -2.91 2.91 -5.57
C LEU A 6 -2.81 2.00 -4.35
N TYR A 7 -1.60 1.74 -3.89
CA TYR A 7 -1.30 0.94 -2.73
C TYR A 7 -0.98 1.82 -1.54
N PHE A 8 -1.97 2.06 -0.69
CA PHE A 8 -1.83 2.87 0.51
C PHE A 8 -1.15 2.11 1.64
N GLY A 9 -0.19 2.73 2.29
CA GLY A 9 0.47 2.12 3.43
C GLY A 9 1.41 3.05 4.17
N SER A 10 1.67 2.74 5.44
CA SER A 10 2.72 3.41 6.20
C SER A 10 4.12 2.95 5.75
N PHE A 11 4.24 1.75 5.17
CA PHE A 11 5.50 1.13 4.74
C PHE A 11 6.61 1.31 5.80
N ASN A 12 6.38 0.77 6.97
CA ASN A 12 7.18 1.03 8.18
C ASN A 12 7.93 -0.22 8.70
N PRO A 13 8.94 -0.76 7.98
CA PRO A 13 9.37 -0.41 6.63
C PRO A 13 8.59 -1.12 5.52
N ILE A 14 8.83 -0.73 4.26
CA ILE A 14 8.50 -1.56 3.09
C ILE A 14 9.28 -2.88 3.17
N HIS A 15 8.66 -3.98 2.71
CA HIS A 15 9.27 -5.31 2.78
C HIS A 15 8.92 -6.16 1.55
N VAL A 16 9.54 -7.33 1.42
CA VAL A 16 9.40 -8.20 0.25
C VAL A 16 7.93 -8.61 -0.01
N GLY A 17 7.12 -8.78 1.03
CA GLY A 17 5.69 -9.08 0.85
C GLY A 17 4.91 -7.96 0.16
N HIS A 18 5.22 -6.68 0.44
CA HIS A 18 4.62 -5.56 -0.29
C HIS A 18 5.03 -5.57 -1.77
N LEU A 19 6.32 -5.80 -2.04
CA LEU A 19 6.84 -5.80 -3.40
C LEU A 19 6.34 -6.98 -4.23
N ALA A 20 6.24 -8.17 -3.63
CA ALA A 20 5.75 -9.36 -4.31
C ALA A 20 4.28 -9.21 -4.73
N LEU A 21 3.42 -8.71 -3.83
CA LEU A 21 2.03 -8.38 -4.16
C LEU A 21 1.94 -7.35 -5.29
N ALA A 22 2.70 -6.25 -5.15
CA ALA A 22 2.70 -5.17 -6.15
C ALA A 22 3.17 -5.67 -7.52
N ASN A 23 4.22 -6.51 -7.56
CA ASN A 23 4.72 -7.11 -8.78
C ASN A 23 3.68 -8.06 -9.41
N TYR A 24 3.03 -8.90 -8.60
CA TYR A 24 1.97 -9.78 -9.07
C TYR A 24 0.86 -8.99 -9.78
N LEU A 25 0.42 -7.89 -9.18
CA LEU A 25 -0.62 -7.05 -9.78
C LEU A 25 -0.18 -6.41 -11.12
N CYS A 26 1.06 -5.98 -11.23
CA CYS A 26 1.58 -5.40 -12.48
C CYS A 26 1.84 -6.43 -13.58
N GLU A 27 2.02 -7.71 -13.25
CA GLU A 27 2.35 -8.76 -14.23
C GLU A 27 1.16 -9.66 -14.58
N TYR A 28 0.23 -9.87 -13.64
CA TYR A 28 -0.92 -10.75 -13.80
C TYR A 28 -2.26 -10.02 -13.72
N GLY A 29 -2.29 -8.79 -13.20
CA GLY A 29 -3.47 -7.94 -13.16
C GLY A 29 -3.53 -7.00 -14.37
N GLU A 30 -4.66 -6.35 -14.57
CA GLU A 30 -4.85 -5.34 -15.62
C GLU A 30 -4.37 -3.96 -15.16
N VAL A 31 -3.13 -3.85 -14.67
CA VAL A 31 -2.56 -2.63 -14.11
C VAL A 31 -1.27 -2.26 -14.81
N ASP A 32 -1.19 -1.04 -15.34
CA ASP A 32 0.00 -0.54 -16.04
C ASP A 32 1.11 -0.08 -15.08
N GLU A 33 0.71 0.54 -13.98
CA GLU A 33 1.62 1.00 -12.92
C GLU A 33 1.00 0.74 -11.53
N LEU A 34 1.86 0.59 -10.53
CA LEU A 34 1.45 0.58 -9.13
C LEU A 34 2.18 1.68 -8.37
N TRP A 35 1.40 2.55 -7.70
CA TRP A 35 1.95 3.63 -6.90
C TRP A 35 1.83 3.32 -5.41
N PHE A 36 2.97 3.27 -4.72
CA PHE A 36 3.05 3.16 -3.28
C PHE A 36 2.74 4.54 -2.66
N VAL A 37 1.50 4.74 -2.21
CA VAL A 37 1.08 5.98 -1.55
C VAL A 37 1.52 5.90 -0.10
N VAL A 38 2.61 6.61 0.23
CA VAL A 38 3.18 6.60 1.57
C VAL A 38 2.36 7.52 2.47
N SER A 39 1.68 6.93 3.47
CA SER A 39 0.84 7.69 4.41
C SER A 39 1.69 8.19 5.58
N PRO A 40 1.80 9.52 5.79
CA PRO A 40 2.50 10.08 6.94
C PRO A 40 1.84 9.66 8.25
N ARG A 41 0.51 9.72 8.29
CA ARG A 41 -0.27 9.36 9.47
C ARG A 41 -1.55 8.64 9.09
N ASN A 42 -1.60 7.32 9.33
CA ASN A 42 -2.83 6.57 9.21
C ASN A 42 -3.74 6.86 10.42
N PRO A 43 -4.99 7.37 10.23
CA PRO A 43 -5.91 7.70 11.31
C PRO A 43 -6.28 6.50 12.21
N PHE A 44 -6.15 5.28 11.69
CA PHE A 44 -6.53 4.04 12.38
C PHE A 44 -5.37 3.34 13.13
N LYS A 45 -4.14 3.88 13.08
CA LYS A 45 -2.98 3.25 13.74
C LYS A 45 -2.43 4.10 14.88
N GLN A 46 -2.21 3.45 16.06
CA GLN A 46 -1.42 4.04 17.15
C GLN A 46 0.04 4.15 16.72
N GLN A 47 0.69 5.29 17.04
CA GLN A 47 1.93 5.72 16.38
C GLN A 47 3.20 5.63 17.23
N THR A 48 3.22 4.82 18.26
CA THR A 48 4.40 4.73 19.15
C THR A 48 5.69 4.23 18.50
N ASP A 49 5.60 3.58 17.33
CA ASP A 49 6.73 2.93 16.64
C ASP A 49 6.86 3.32 15.14
N LEU A 50 6.32 4.46 14.75
CA LEU A 50 6.39 4.91 13.35
C LEU A 50 7.74 5.59 13.09
N MET A 51 8.48 5.09 12.08
CA MET A 51 9.69 5.76 11.59
C MET A 51 9.33 7.11 10.98
N ASP A 52 10.30 7.99 10.91
CA ASP A 52 10.16 9.29 10.25
C ASP A 52 9.56 9.17 8.84
N ASP A 53 8.69 10.11 8.48
CA ASP A 53 7.92 10.07 7.24
C ASP A 53 8.83 10.10 6.01
N ASP A 54 9.81 11.02 5.99
CA ASP A 54 10.75 11.16 4.88
C ASP A 54 11.65 9.94 4.76
N PHE A 55 12.05 9.35 5.89
CA PHE A 55 12.84 8.14 5.91
C PHE A 55 12.05 6.95 5.30
N ARG A 56 10.78 6.78 5.64
CA ARG A 56 9.93 5.73 5.05
C ARG A 56 9.74 5.91 3.54
N LEU A 57 9.52 7.16 3.10
CA LEU A 57 9.44 7.49 1.69
C LEU A 57 10.75 7.19 0.95
N GLN A 58 11.89 7.53 1.55
CA GLN A 58 13.20 7.20 1.00
C GLN A 58 13.40 5.70 0.86
N LEU A 59 13.02 4.91 1.88
CA LEU A 59 13.10 3.44 1.82
C LEU A 59 12.22 2.88 0.69
N VAL A 60 11.02 3.41 0.49
CA VAL A 60 10.15 3.01 -0.62
C VAL A 60 10.84 3.32 -1.96
N ARG A 61 11.34 4.54 -2.15
CA ARG A 61 12.05 4.94 -3.39
C ARG A 61 13.24 4.04 -3.69
N LEU A 62 14.06 3.71 -2.68
CA LEU A 62 15.18 2.79 -2.83
C LEU A 62 14.75 1.37 -3.18
N ALA A 63 13.68 0.89 -2.55
CA ALA A 63 13.19 -0.48 -2.75
C ALA A 63 12.66 -0.73 -4.16
N ILE A 64 12.11 0.30 -4.82
CA ILE A 64 11.40 0.17 -6.10
C ILE A 64 12.18 0.70 -7.31
N LYS A 65 13.38 1.25 -7.11
CA LYS A 65 14.12 2.03 -8.12
C LYS A 65 14.38 1.29 -9.44
N ASP A 66 14.50 -0.05 -9.38
CA ASP A 66 14.91 -0.87 -10.52
C ASP A 66 13.71 -1.47 -11.28
N TYR A 67 12.46 -1.16 -10.87
CA TYR A 67 11.26 -1.66 -11.55
C TYR A 67 10.38 -0.51 -12.07
N PRO A 68 10.30 -0.34 -13.41
CA PRO A 68 9.74 0.87 -14.04
C PRO A 68 8.23 1.07 -13.80
N LYS A 69 7.49 -0.02 -13.53
CA LYS A 69 6.05 0.06 -13.26
C LYS A 69 5.72 0.52 -11.83
N PHE A 70 6.71 0.60 -10.93
CA PHE A 70 6.50 1.08 -9.56
C PHE A 70 6.82 2.56 -9.42
N LYS A 71 5.99 3.28 -8.65
CA LYS A 71 6.21 4.69 -8.28
C LYS A 71 6.00 4.89 -6.79
N ALA A 72 6.80 5.73 -6.17
CA ALA A 72 6.55 6.24 -4.83
C ALA A 72 5.73 7.53 -4.94
N CYS A 73 4.61 7.59 -4.21
CA CYS A 73 3.71 8.74 -4.20
C CYS A 73 3.71 9.37 -2.80
N ASP A 74 4.10 10.62 -2.73
CA ASP A 74 4.21 11.44 -1.51
C ASP A 74 3.11 12.51 -1.42
N VAL A 75 2.03 12.38 -2.19
CA VAL A 75 0.96 13.38 -2.27
C VAL A 75 0.38 13.72 -0.89
N GLU A 76 0.26 12.74 0.01
CA GLU A 76 -0.26 12.96 1.36
C GLU A 76 0.66 13.80 2.26
N PHE A 77 1.94 13.98 1.90
CA PHE A 77 2.88 14.79 2.69
C PHE A 77 2.54 16.28 2.67
N SER A 78 1.90 16.73 1.60
CA SER A 78 1.42 18.12 1.41
C SER A 78 -0.03 18.32 1.83
N MET A 79 -0.72 17.28 2.33
CA MET A 79 -2.15 17.32 2.68
C MET A 79 -2.35 17.51 4.19
N PRO A 80 -3.53 18.02 4.62
CA PRO A 80 -3.89 18.08 6.04
C PRO A 80 -3.85 16.70 6.71
N ARG A 81 -3.39 16.66 7.97
CA ARG A 81 -3.31 15.42 8.76
C ARG A 81 -4.44 15.34 9.79
N PRO A 82 -5.04 14.15 10.00
CA PRO A 82 -4.75 12.86 9.37
C PRO A 82 -5.22 12.83 7.91
N SER A 83 -4.46 12.10 7.06
CA SER A 83 -4.84 11.90 5.65
C SER A 83 -5.97 10.88 5.56
N TYR A 84 -7.00 11.21 4.78
CA TYR A 84 -8.09 10.29 4.46
C TYR A 84 -8.00 9.87 2.99
N THR A 85 -8.17 8.60 2.71
CA THR A 85 -8.13 8.02 1.36
C THR A 85 -9.03 8.78 0.38
N TYR A 86 -10.20 9.21 0.81
CA TYR A 86 -11.14 9.99 0.00
C TYR A 86 -10.48 11.25 -0.59
N HIS A 87 -9.87 12.08 0.26
CA HIS A 87 -9.22 13.31 -0.19
C HIS A 87 -7.99 13.04 -1.06
N THR A 88 -7.26 11.97 -0.76
CA THR A 88 -6.09 11.57 -1.55
C THR A 88 -6.50 11.15 -2.96
N LEU A 89 -7.58 10.37 -3.10
CA LEU A 89 -8.12 9.99 -4.39
C LEU A 89 -8.59 11.20 -5.21
N GLN A 90 -9.29 12.16 -4.59
CA GLN A 90 -9.68 13.40 -5.25
C GLN A 90 -8.45 14.17 -5.73
N LYS A 91 -7.45 14.35 -4.86
CA LYS A 91 -6.23 15.09 -5.18
C LYS A 91 -5.44 14.46 -6.33
N LEU A 92 -5.32 13.14 -6.34
CA LEU A 92 -4.64 12.43 -7.42
C LEU A 92 -5.37 12.58 -8.77
N ARG A 93 -6.71 12.54 -8.78
CA ARG A 93 -7.49 12.78 -10.01
C ARG A 93 -7.33 14.21 -10.55
N GLU A 94 -7.24 15.20 -9.66
CA GLU A 94 -6.96 16.58 -10.05
C GLU A 94 -5.56 16.72 -10.67
N LEU A 95 -4.55 16.12 -10.05
CA LEU A 95 -3.16 16.23 -10.48
C LEU A 95 -2.85 15.42 -11.75
N TYR A 96 -3.54 14.30 -11.93
CA TYR A 96 -3.26 13.33 -12.99
C TYR A 96 -4.54 12.87 -13.71
N PRO A 97 -5.27 13.79 -14.37
CA PRO A 97 -6.55 13.48 -15.02
C PRO A 97 -6.44 12.50 -16.20
N GLN A 98 -5.21 12.23 -16.68
CA GLN A 98 -4.91 11.29 -17.76
C GLN A 98 -4.84 9.82 -17.29
N PHE A 99 -4.87 9.56 -15.96
CA PHE A 99 -4.80 8.22 -15.39
C PHE A 99 -6.16 7.75 -14.87
N GLU A 100 -6.37 6.45 -14.93
CA GLU A 100 -7.45 5.75 -14.25
C GLU A 100 -6.90 5.14 -12.96
N PHE A 101 -7.35 5.61 -11.81
CA PHE A 101 -6.88 5.12 -10.52
C PHE A 101 -7.77 4.00 -9.99
N LEU A 102 -7.12 2.90 -9.58
CA LEU A 102 -7.73 1.77 -8.89
C LEU A 102 -7.29 1.76 -7.43
N LEU A 103 -8.21 1.63 -6.50
CA LEU A 103 -7.88 1.52 -5.08
C LEU A 103 -7.51 0.06 -4.74
N LEU A 104 -6.27 -0.18 -4.34
CA LEU A 104 -5.82 -1.49 -3.86
C LEU A 104 -5.99 -1.59 -2.34
N MET A 105 -6.70 -2.62 -1.86
CA MET A 105 -6.87 -2.86 -0.43
C MET A 105 -6.83 -4.35 -0.06
N GLY A 106 -6.42 -4.64 1.16
CA GLY A 106 -6.47 -6.00 1.70
C GLY A 106 -7.88 -6.42 2.10
N ALA A 107 -8.14 -7.72 2.05
CA ALA A 107 -9.39 -8.33 2.47
C ALA A 107 -9.76 -8.00 3.94
N ASP A 108 -8.77 -7.69 4.77
CA ASP A 108 -8.95 -7.23 6.15
C ASP A 108 -9.59 -5.83 6.26
N ASN A 109 -9.43 -4.99 5.24
CA ASN A 109 -10.01 -3.64 5.20
C ASN A 109 -11.38 -3.59 4.50
N TRP A 110 -11.64 -4.51 3.59
CA TRP A 110 -12.86 -4.52 2.78
C TRP A 110 -14.16 -4.44 3.59
N PRO A 111 -14.38 -5.26 4.66
CA PRO A 111 -15.62 -5.20 5.44
C PRO A 111 -15.82 -3.85 6.16
N ASN A 112 -14.74 -3.12 6.39
CA ASN A 112 -14.74 -1.85 7.11
C ASN A 112 -14.76 -0.62 6.19
N LEU A 113 -14.73 -0.78 4.87
CA LEU A 113 -14.67 0.34 3.92
C LEU A 113 -15.83 1.33 4.11
N LYS A 114 -17.05 0.84 4.38
CA LYS A 114 -18.23 1.68 4.64
C LYS A 114 -18.07 2.61 5.85
N ASN A 115 -17.22 2.24 6.79
CA ASN A 115 -16.92 3.03 8.00
C ASN A 115 -15.80 4.06 7.78
N TRP A 116 -15.16 4.06 6.62
CA TRP A 116 -14.16 5.05 6.29
C TRP A 116 -14.81 6.41 6.01
N TYR A 117 -14.03 7.47 6.17
CA TYR A 117 -14.47 8.82 5.80
C TYR A 117 -14.89 8.84 4.33
N HIS A 118 -16.16 9.14 4.06
CA HIS A 118 -16.80 9.03 2.75
C HIS A 118 -16.67 7.63 2.10
N GLY A 119 -16.78 6.55 2.89
CA GLY A 119 -16.60 5.18 2.42
C GLY A 119 -17.56 4.77 1.30
N ASP A 120 -18.83 5.16 1.39
CA ASP A 120 -19.83 4.89 0.34
C ASP A 120 -19.45 5.59 -0.98
N GLU A 121 -18.96 6.83 -0.90
CA GLU A 121 -18.51 7.58 -2.09
C GLU A 121 -17.21 6.96 -2.67
N ILE A 122 -16.27 6.52 -1.82
CA ILE A 122 -15.09 5.77 -2.27
C ILE A 122 -15.54 4.55 -3.05
N MET A 123 -16.47 3.77 -2.51
CA MET A 123 -16.98 2.55 -3.14
C MET A 123 -17.70 2.84 -4.46
N ALA A 124 -18.53 3.87 -4.51
CA ALA A 124 -19.31 4.21 -5.71
C ALA A 124 -18.47 4.80 -6.86
N GLN A 125 -17.36 5.49 -6.54
CA GLN A 125 -16.61 6.29 -7.52
C GLN A 125 -15.28 5.67 -7.96
N ASN A 126 -14.89 4.51 -7.42
CA ASN A 126 -13.59 3.90 -7.72
C ASN A 126 -13.73 2.46 -8.18
N GLN A 127 -12.83 2.05 -9.06
CA GLN A 127 -12.51 0.65 -9.22
C GLN A 127 -11.68 0.21 -8.00
N ILE A 128 -12.06 -0.91 -7.37
CA ILE A 128 -11.40 -1.41 -6.17
C ILE A 128 -10.85 -2.80 -6.46
N VAL A 129 -9.58 -3.01 -6.15
CA VAL A 129 -8.91 -4.30 -6.23
C VAL A 129 -8.66 -4.80 -4.82
N VAL A 130 -9.25 -5.94 -4.47
CA VAL A 130 -9.10 -6.56 -3.15
C VAL A 130 -8.17 -7.74 -3.25
N TYR A 131 -7.11 -7.77 -2.45
CA TYR A 131 -6.18 -8.88 -2.37
C TYR A 131 -6.35 -9.69 -1.08
N PRO A 132 -6.05 -11.01 -1.10
CA PRO A 132 -6.26 -11.89 0.03
C PRO A 132 -5.36 -11.52 1.22
N ARG A 133 -5.91 -11.74 2.42
CA ARG A 133 -5.18 -11.61 3.68
C ARG A 133 -5.42 -12.84 4.55
N PRO A 134 -4.40 -13.38 5.25
CA PRO A 134 -4.57 -14.52 6.14
C PRO A 134 -5.69 -14.29 7.15
N GLY A 135 -6.63 -15.24 7.23
CA GLY A 135 -7.75 -15.18 8.18
C GLY A 135 -8.95 -14.33 7.74
N TYR A 136 -8.91 -13.71 6.55
CA TYR A 136 -10.02 -12.90 6.01
C TYR A 136 -10.52 -13.49 4.71
N GLY A 137 -11.73 -14.09 4.76
CA GLY A 137 -12.46 -14.53 3.57
C GLY A 137 -13.25 -13.37 2.95
N ILE A 138 -13.52 -13.47 1.65
CA ILE A 138 -14.43 -12.59 0.92
C ILE A 138 -15.51 -13.43 0.27
N ASP A 139 -16.77 -13.03 0.45
CA ASP A 139 -17.87 -13.60 -0.33
C ASP A 139 -17.86 -12.97 -1.73
N MET A 140 -17.42 -13.76 -2.69
CA MET A 140 -17.30 -13.33 -4.09
C MET A 140 -18.66 -13.11 -4.76
N THR A 141 -19.75 -13.64 -4.19
CA THR A 141 -21.09 -13.54 -4.78
C THR A 141 -21.76 -12.20 -4.49
N GLU A 142 -21.27 -11.47 -3.49
CA GLU A 142 -21.82 -10.18 -3.04
C GLU A 142 -20.95 -8.97 -3.42
N LEU A 143 -19.92 -9.18 -4.26
CA LEU A 143 -19.06 -8.07 -4.66
C LEU A 143 -19.78 -7.15 -5.67
N PRO A 144 -19.74 -5.83 -5.49
CA PRO A 144 -20.18 -4.86 -6.49
C PRO A 144 -19.38 -5.00 -7.81
N GLU A 145 -19.99 -4.64 -8.95
CA GLU A 145 -19.36 -4.79 -10.28
C GLU A 145 -18.01 -4.07 -10.43
N ASN A 146 -17.79 -3.00 -9.68
CA ASN A 146 -16.55 -2.23 -9.67
C ASN A 146 -15.52 -2.73 -8.62
N VAL A 147 -15.76 -3.88 -8.00
CA VAL A 147 -14.86 -4.49 -7.01
C VAL A 147 -14.35 -5.83 -7.54
N HIS A 148 -13.05 -5.95 -7.69
CA HIS A 148 -12.40 -7.12 -8.25
C HIS A 148 -11.51 -7.77 -7.19
N PHE A 149 -11.74 -9.05 -6.95
CA PHE A 149 -10.83 -9.86 -6.12
C PHE A 149 -9.71 -10.41 -6.98
N VAL A 150 -8.47 -10.26 -6.52
CA VAL A 150 -7.30 -10.85 -7.16
C VAL A 150 -6.75 -11.96 -6.28
N ASP A 151 -6.63 -13.17 -6.84
CA ASP A 151 -6.07 -14.34 -6.13
C ASP A 151 -4.53 -14.28 -6.14
N ALA A 152 -3.99 -13.28 -5.45
CA ALA A 152 -2.55 -13.09 -5.34
C ALA A 152 -1.94 -14.00 -4.26
N PRO A 153 -0.70 -14.49 -4.45
CA PRO A 153 0.01 -15.24 -3.43
C PRO A 153 0.07 -14.48 -2.10
N GLN A 154 -0.23 -15.18 -1.01
CA GLN A 154 -0.20 -14.57 0.32
C GLN A 154 1.18 -14.69 0.94
N PHE A 155 1.65 -13.57 1.50
CA PHE A 155 2.89 -13.50 2.24
C PHE A 155 2.57 -13.08 3.68
N ASP A 156 2.73 -13.99 4.63
CA ASP A 156 2.52 -13.70 6.06
C ASP A 156 3.74 -12.98 6.64
N ILE A 157 3.99 -11.78 6.13
CA ILE A 157 5.07 -10.90 6.57
C ILE A 157 4.44 -9.55 6.95
N SER A 158 4.79 -9.07 8.16
CA SER A 158 4.36 -7.74 8.59
C SER A 158 5.52 -6.83 8.95
N SER A 159 5.37 -5.53 8.71
CA SER A 159 6.33 -4.52 9.16
C SER A 159 6.54 -4.55 10.68
N SER A 160 5.51 -4.88 11.46
CA SER A 160 5.61 -5.00 12.93
C SER A 160 6.50 -6.15 13.35
N PHE A 161 6.37 -7.31 12.70
CA PHE A 161 7.27 -8.44 12.92
C PHE A 161 8.72 -8.05 12.63
N ILE A 162 8.97 -7.39 11.48
CA ILE A 162 10.32 -6.96 11.09
C ILE A 162 10.90 -5.98 12.11
N ARG A 163 10.14 -4.95 12.53
CA ARG A 163 10.62 -3.97 13.51
C ARG A 163 10.94 -4.60 14.86
N LYS A 164 10.08 -5.52 15.33
CA LYS A 164 10.32 -6.28 16.58
C LYS A 164 11.62 -7.07 16.47
N SER A 165 11.80 -7.83 15.39
CA SER A 165 12.98 -8.65 15.19
C SER A 165 14.27 -7.82 15.09
N LEU A 166 14.23 -6.66 14.40
CA LEU A 166 15.36 -5.73 14.35
C LEU A 166 15.73 -5.17 15.72
N LYS A 167 14.72 -4.82 16.56
CA LYS A 167 14.97 -4.38 17.95
C LYS A 167 15.61 -5.48 18.81
N GLU A 168 15.30 -6.74 18.52
CA GLU A 168 15.91 -7.91 19.17
C GLU A 168 17.29 -8.28 18.58
N GLY A 169 17.83 -7.49 17.69
CA GLY A 169 19.13 -7.73 17.06
C GLY A 169 19.14 -8.86 16.02
N LYS A 170 17.97 -9.27 15.51
CA LYS A 170 17.86 -10.31 14.49
C LYS A 170 18.24 -9.76 13.10
N ASP A 171 18.90 -10.59 12.32
CA ASP A 171 19.20 -10.30 10.92
C ASP A 171 17.97 -10.55 10.03
N MET A 172 17.38 -9.48 9.51
CA MET A 172 16.15 -9.51 8.71
C MET A 172 16.39 -9.26 7.22
N ARG A 173 17.63 -9.48 6.72
CA ARG A 173 18.01 -9.15 5.33
C ARG A 173 17.15 -9.83 4.26
N PHE A 174 16.60 -10.99 4.51
CA PHE A 174 15.76 -11.72 3.55
C PHE A 174 14.28 -11.35 3.60
N PHE A 175 13.88 -10.55 4.58
CA PHE A 175 12.53 -9.97 4.68
C PHE A 175 12.46 -8.56 4.10
N LEU A 176 13.62 -7.93 3.89
CA LEU A 176 13.78 -6.59 3.36
C LEU A 176 14.41 -6.63 1.96
N PRO A 177 14.02 -5.73 1.05
CA PRO A 177 14.74 -5.56 -0.21
C PRO A 177 16.23 -5.27 0.07
N SER A 178 17.11 -5.89 -0.70
CA SER A 178 18.56 -5.74 -0.52
C SER A 178 19.03 -4.28 -0.62
N SER A 179 18.32 -3.47 -1.41
CA SER A 179 18.58 -2.04 -1.59
C SER A 179 18.38 -1.20 -0.33
N ILE A 180 17.52 -1.64 0.60
CA ILE A 180 17.25 -0.91 1.84
C ILE A 180 17.90 -1.56 3.08
N TRP A 181 18.39 -2.80 2.98
CA TRP A 181 19.03 -3.49 4.10
C TRP A 181 20.16 -2.68 4.75
N PRO A 182 21.05 -2.01 4.01
CA PRO A 182 22.11 -1.19 4.60
C PRO A 182 21.61 -0.08 5.54
N SER A 183 20.36 0.39 5.38
CA SER A 183 19.77 1.41 6.24
C SER A 183 19.43 0.89 7.66
N PHE A 184 19.38 -0.43 7.84
CA PHE A 184 19.06 -1.10 9.11
C PHE A 184 20.26 -1.82 9.72
N TYR A 185 21.30 -2.07 8.93
CA TYR A 185 22.50 -2.75 9.39
C TYR A 185 23.49 -1.70 9.90
N LYS A 186 23.63 -1.61 11.22
CA LYS A 186 24.74 -0.89 11.86
C LYS A 186 25.84 -1.90 12.15
N ASN A 187 27.02 -1.74 11.51
CA ASN A 187 28.24 -2.44 11.88
C ASN A 187 28.59 -2.17 13.34
#